data_b51f5ba515fb8b11e5708644948d71e3
#
_entry.id   b51f5ba515fb8b11e5708644948d71e3
#
_cell.length_a   1.000
_cell.length_b   1.000
_cell.length_c   1.000
_cell.angle_alpha   90.00
_cell.angle_beta   90.00
_cell.angle_gamma   90.00
#
_symmetry.space_group_name_H-M   'P 1'
#
loop_
_entity.id
_entity.type
_entity.pdbx_description
1 polymer ?
#
loop_
_entity_poly.entity_id
_entity_poly.type
_entity_poly.pdbx_seq_one_letter_code
_entity_poly.pdbx_strand_id
1 'polypeptide(L)'
;MSIISKVSPLAPKNFPFMLPVSGVRFSTANAGIKSGDGDDLTLIILDPDTEIAGLFTSSLMRSAPVIDCQSKIGIEVHGKGAAIIINSGNANAFTGRQGENAVREIVDSLSTIADLPVQRIFSSSTGVIGELLEYEKIIAVLSSLVDSVEVSKIGDAAKAIMTTDTFPKGSSIKFDFKG
;
A
#
# COMPACT_ATOMS: atom_id res chain seq x y z
N MET A 1 2.84 17.67 -16.14
CA MET A 1 2.80 19.04 -15.59
C MET A 1 2.06 18.94 -14.26
N SER A 2 2.76 18.86 -13.13
CA SER A 2 2.10 18.80 -11.82
C SER A 2 1.57 20.19 -11.51
N ILE A 3 0.27 20.35 -11.50
CA ILE A 3 -0.36 21.51 -10.90
C ILE A 3 -0.08 21.39 -9.40
N ILE A 4 0.86 22.19 -8.90
CA ILE A 4 1.04 22.35 -7.46
C ILE A 4 -0.27 22.93 -6.95
N SER A 5 -1.17 22.07 -6.50
CA SER A 5 -2.41 22.51 -5.88
C SER A 5 -2.04 23.18 -4.56
N LYS A 6 -2.47 24.40 -4.34
CA LYS A 6 -2.39 25.03 -3.02
C LYS A 6 -3.03 24.08 -2.02
N VAL A 7 -2.39 23.90 -0.85
CA VAL A 7 -2.98 23.16 0.27
C VAL A 7 -4.42 23.63 0.48
N SER A 8 -5.36 22.71 0.59
CA SER A 8 -6.78 23.04 0.78
C SER A 8 -6.95 23.98 2.00
N PRO A 9 -7.78 25.02 1.91
CA PRO A 9 -8.07 25.87 3.05
C PRO A 9 -8.76 25.14 4.22
N LEU A 10 -9.28 23.94 3.95
CA LEU A 10 -9.87 23.05 4.97
C LEU A 10 -8.85 22.07 5.58
N ALA A 11 -7.60 22.11 5.14
CA ALA A 11 -6.56 21.26 5.71
C ALA A 11 -6.32 21.62 7.18
N PRO A 12 -6.16 20.63 8.06
CA PRO A 12 -5.72 20.89 9.43
C PRO A 12 -4.31 21.48 9.41
N LYS A 13 -3.96 22.29 10.42
CA LYS A 13 -2.64 22.92 10.53
C LYS A 13 -1.50 21.89 10.59
N ASN A 14 -1.76 20.75 11.23
CA ASN A 14 -0.79 19.68 11.40
C ASN A 14 -1.43 18.31 11.13
N PHE A 15 -0.62 17.36 10.71
CA PHE A 15 -1.04 15.96 10.71
C PHE A 15 -1.29 15.50 12.16
N PRO A 16 -2.40 14.80 12.44
CA PRO A 16 -2.73 14.41 13.82
C PRO A 16 -1.69 13.45 14.39
N PHE A 17 -1.53 13.49 15.70
CA PHE A 17 -0.77 12.44 16.39
C PHE A 17 -1.51 11.11 16.21
N MET A 18 -0.82 10.15 15.61
CA MET A 18 -1.36 8.81 15.38
C MET A 18 -0.92 7.88 16.49
N LEU A 19 -1.88 7.27 17.16
CA LEU A 19 -1.58 6.23 18.14
C LEU A 19 -0.98 5.01 17.44
N PRO A 20 0.10 4.41 17.98
CA PRO A 20 0.66 3.19 17.43
C PRO A 20 -0.36 2.04 17.57
N VAL A 21 -0.44 1.22 16.53
CA VAL A 21 -1.24 -0.01 16.54
C VAL A 21 -0.28 -1.18 16.72
N SER A 22 -0.49 -1.95 17.78
CA SER A 22 0.34 -3.13 18.05
C SER A 22 0.28 -4.13 16.89
N GLY A 23 1.42 -4.68 16.52
CA GLY A 23 1.51 -5.65 15.43
C GLY A 23 1.48 -5.04 14.02
N VAL A 24 1.52 -3.70 13.88
CA VAL A 24 1.54 -3.02 12.58
C VAL A 24 2.77 -2.14 12.45
N ARG A 25 3.54 -2.32 11.38
CA ARG A 25 4.74 -1.55 11.06
C ARG A 25 4.67 -1.05 9.62
N PHE A 26 5.30 0.08 9.37
CA PHE A 26 5.25 0.79 8.10
C PHE A 26 6.65 1.10 7.59
N SER A 27 6.83 1.11 6.29
CA SER A 27 7.98 1.72 5.63
C SER A 27 7.55 2.39 4.34
N THR A 28 8.34 3.35 3.88
CA THR A 28 8.11 4.05 2.62
C THR A 28 9.41 4.18 1.84
N ALA A 29 9.29 4.25 0.52
CA ALA A 29 10.42 4.48 -0.38
C ALA A 29 9.98 5.26 -1.62
N ASN A 30 10.92 5.93 -2.26
CA ASN A 30 10.76 6.43 -3.62
C ASN A 30 11.24 5.36 -4.60
N ALA A 31 10.28 4.73 -5.29
CA ALA A 31 10.56 3.78 -6.37
C ALA A 31 10.62 4.46 -7.75
N GLY A 32 10.27 5.74 -7.85
CA GLY A 32 10.23 6.50 -9.10
C GLY A 32 9.04 6.14 -10.00
N ILE A 33 7.92 5.75 -9.40
CA ILE A 33 6.64 5.54 -10.10
C ILE A 33 5.94 6.87 -10.31
N LYS A 34 6.01 7.74 -9.31
CA LYS A 34 5.49 9.11 -9.37
C LYS A 34 6.59 10.09 -9.72
N SER A 35 6.28 11.11 -10.51
CA SER A 35 7.23 12.18 -10.78
C SER A 35 7.52 12.99 -9.51
N GLY A 36 8.80 13.25 -9.23
CA GLY A 36 9.27 14.05 -8.08
C GLY A 36 10.07 13.22 -7.07
N ASP A 37 10.55 13.88 -6.03
CA ASP A 37 11.47 13.29 -5.04
C ASP A 37 10.74 12.67 -3.82
N GLY A 38 9.42 12.68 -3.80
CA GLY A 38 8.64 12.12 -2.69
C GLY A 38 8.47 10.61 -2.78
N ASP A 39 8.28 9.96 -1.64
CA ASP A 39 7.98 8.54 -1.59
C ASP A 39 6.67 8.24 -2.35
N ASP A 40 6.67 7.13 -3.06
CA ASP A 40 5.55 6.65 -3.87
C ASP A 40 5.23 5.16 -3.63
N LEU A 41 5.95 4.56 -2.69
CA LEU A 41 5.75 3.18 -2.27
C LEU A 41 5.62 3.11 -0.75
N THR A 42 4.63 2.35 -0.30
CA THR A 42 4.38 2.07 1.13
C THR A 42 4.29 0.58 1.33
N LEU A 43 4.97 0.08 2.36
CA LEU A 43 4.82 -1.28 2.85
C LEU A 43 4.26 -1.24 4.27
N ILE A 44 3.25 -2.07 4.52
CA ILE A 44 2.68 -2.33 5.84
C ILE A 44 2.92 -3.79 6.16
N ILE A 45 3.64 -4.07 7.23
CA ILE A 45 3.85 -5.43 7.76
C ILE A 45 2.96 -5.63 8.97
N LEU A 46 2.26 -6.75 8.98
CA LEU A 46 1.33 -7.17 10.01
C LEU A 46 1.88 -8.42 10.71
N ASP A 47 1.80 -8.44 12.03
CA ASP A 47 2.29 -9.56 12.83
C ASP A 47 1.48 -10.85 12.56
N PRO A 48 2.02 -12.05 12.91
CA PRO A 48 1.30 -13.30 12.82
C PRO A 48 -0.07 -13.26 13.47
N ASP A 49 -0.99 -14.05 12.94
CA ASP A 49 -2.39 -14.19 13.38
C ASP A 49 -3.26 -12.92 13.23
N THR A 50 -2.79 -11.92 12.47
CA THR A 50 -3.62 -10.77 12.10
C THR A 50 -4.74 -11.23 11.16
N GLU A 51 -5.98 -10.96 11.53
CA GLU A 51 -7.15 -11.21 10.67
C GLU A 51 -7.24 -10.17 9.57
N ILE A 52 -7.55 -10.63 8.35
CA ILE A 52 -7.71 -9.76 7.18
C ILE A 52 -9.07 -10.00 6.54
N ALA A 53 -9.81 -8.92 6.38
CA ALA A 53 -11.09 -8.90 5.69
C ALA A 53 -11.08 -7.80 4.62
N GLY A 54 -11.89 -7.94 3.58
CA GLY A 54 -11.95 -6.99 2.49
C GLY A 54 -13.33 -6.88 1.87
N LEU A 55 -13.70 -5.66 1.49
CA LEU A 55 -14.85 -5.36 0.65
C LEU A 55 -14.34 -4.75 -0.65
N PHE A 56 -14.89 -5.17 -1.75
CA PHE A 56 -14.43 -4.80 -3.08
C PHE A 56 -15.56 -4.23 -3.93
N THR A 57 -15.18 -3.49 -4.97
CA THR A 57 -16.14 -2.97 -5.94
C THR A 57 -16.90 -4.08 -6.66
N SER A 58 -18.15 -3.83 -6.95
CA SER A 58 -18.99 -4.66 -7.83
C SER A 58 -18.77 -4.38 -9.33
N SER A 59 -17.90 -3.43 -9.68
CA SER A 59 -17.57 -3.12 -11.07
C SER A 59 -17.01 -4.34 -11.80
N LEU A 60 -17.37 -4.51 -13.05
CA LEU A 60 -16.77 -5.50 -13.94
C LEU A 60 -15.37 -5.10 -14.41
N MET A 61 -15.03 -3.82 -14.32
CA MET A 61 -13.75 -3.24 -14.75
C MET A 61 -12.82 -3.04 -13.55
N ARG A 62 -12.46 -4.16 -12.90
CA ARG A 62 -11.56 -4.14 -11.73
C ARG A 62 -10.11 -4.03 -12.15
N SER A 63 -9.32 -3.30 -11.37
CA SER A 63 -7.87 -3.22 -11.56
C SER A 63 -7.17 -4.53 -11.16
N ALA A 64 -5.97 -4.75 -11.65
CA ALA A 64 -5.21 -5.96 -11.34
C ALA A 64 -4.99 -6.17 -9.82
N PRO A 65 -4.63 -5.14 -9.01
CA PRO A 65 -4.53 -5.30 -7.56
C PRO A 65 -5.84 -5.74 -6.90
N VAL A 66 -6.99 -5.22 -7.36
CA VAL A 66 -8.30 -5.61 -6.81
C VAL A 66 -8.60 -7.07 -7.10
N ILE A 67 -8.33 -7.54 -8.32
CA ILE A 67 -8.54 -8.95 -8.72
C ILE A 67 -7.66 -9.87 -7.88
N ASP A 68 -6.38 -9.52 -7.72
CA ASP A 68 -5.43 -10.26 -6.91
C ASP A 68 -5.89 -10.37 -5.45
N CYS A 69 -6.23 -9.25 -4.81
CA CYS A 69 -6.71 -9.22 -3.43
C CYS A 69 -8.00 -10.04 -3.24
N GLN A 70 -8.94 -9.94 -4.17
CA GLN A 70 -10.19 -10.73 -4.11
C GLN A 70 -9.91 -12.24 -4.15
N SER A 71 -8.90 -12.68 -4.88
CA SER A 71 -8.53 -14.10 -4.96
C SER A 71 -7.93 -14.64 -3.66
N LYS A 72 -7.46 -13.78 -2.77
CA LYS A 72 -6.74 -14.12 -1.53
C LYS A 72 -7.59 -13.97 -0.27
N ILE A 73 -8.57 -13.06 -0.27
CA ILE A 73 -9.45 -12.85 0.90
C ILE A 73 -10.23 -14.14 1.20
N GLY A 74 -10.22 -14.53 2.48
CA GLY A 74 -10.87 -15.76 2.95
C GLY A 74 -9.99 -17.02 2.86
N ILE A 75 -8.77 -16.93 2.31
CA ILE A 75 -7.82 -18.03 2.39
C ILE A 75 -7.20 -18.03 3.80
N GLU A 76 -7.43 -19.11 4.53
CA GLU A 76 -6.86 -19.28 5.87
C GLU A 76 -5.39 -19.67 5.79
N VAL A 77 -4.54 -18.91 6.48
CA VAL A 77 -3.12 -19.19 6.66
C VAL A 77 -2.77 -18.84 8.10
N HIS A 78 -2.55 -19.85 8.92
CA HIS A 78 -2.28 -19.71 10.35
C HIS A 78 -0.80 -19.48 10.66
N GLY A 79 -0.51 -18.79 11.76
CA GLY A 79 0.84 -18.61 12.31
C GLY A 79 1.78 -17.79 11.42
N LYS A 80 1.25 -17.08 10.41
CA LYS A 80 2.03 -16.22 9.53
C LYS A 80 1.52 -14.78 9.58
N GLY A 81 2.45 -13.84 9.47
CA GLY A 81 2.16 -12.43 9.28
C GLY A 81 1.52 -12.15 7.93
N ALA A 82 1.34 -10.88 7.63
CA ALA A 82 0.87 -10.44 6.33
C ALA A 82 1.55 -9.13 5.91
N ALA A 83 1.43 -8.78 4.64
CA ALA A 83 1.90 -7.51 4.11
C ALA A 83 0.85 -6.86 3.22
N ILE A 84 0.83 -5.51 3.24
CA ILE A 84 0.11 -4.71 2.27
C ILE A 84 1.14 -3.81 1.59
N ILE A 85 1.29 -3.91 0.27
CA ILE A 85 2.14 -3.04 -0.53
C ILE A 85 1.27 -2.10 -1.36
N ILE A 86 1.58 -0.80 -1.30
CA ILE A 86 0.79 0.25 -1.94
C ILE A 86 1.70 1.12 -2.77
N ASN A 87 1.45 1.25 -4.06
CA ASN A 87 2.12 2.26 -4.89
C ASN A 87 1.18 3.43 -5.23
N SER A 88 1.74 4.64 -5.29
CA SER A 88 1.08 5.82 -5.83
C SER A 88 1.75 6.26 -7.15
N GLY A 89 1.01 6.97 -7.99
CA GLY A 89 1.45 7.42 -9.31
C GLY A 89 0.87 6.63 -10.48
N ASN A 90 0.60 5.36 -10.29
CA ASN A 90 0.01 4.46 -11.29
C ASN A 90 -1.06 3.58 -10.62
N ALA A 91 -2.26 3.51 -11.20
CA ALA A 91 -3.40 2.76 -10.65
C ALA A 91 -3.39 1.27 -11.02
N ASN A 92 -2.53 0.86 -11.92
CA ASN A 92 -2.49 -0.48 -12.53
C ASN A 92 -3.90 -0.99 -12.92
N ALA A 93 -4.65 -0.09 -13.55
CA ALA A 93 -6.02 -0.31 -14.00
C ALA A 93 -6.10 -0.17 -15.53
N PHE A 94 -6.94 -0.98 -16.18
CA PHE A 94 -7.02 -1.10 -17.65
C PHE A 94 -5.71 -1.53 -18.31
N THR A 95 -4.91 -2.31 -17.62
CA THR A 95 -3.60 -2.80 -18.06
C THR A 95 -3.62 -4.28 -18.47
N GLY A 96 -4.76 -4.94 -18.32
CA GLY A 96 -4.97 -6.32 -18.73
C GLY A 96 -3.95 -7.30 -18.10
N ARG A 97 -3.56 -8.32 -18.86
CA ARG A 97 -2.61 -9.35 -18.40
C ARG A 97 -1.25 -8.80 -17.97
N GLN A 98 -0.81 -7.68 -18.54
CA GLN A 98 0.47 -7.07 -18.14
C GLN A 98 0.37 -6.50 -16.72
N GLY A 99 -0.75 -5.90 -16.37
CA GLY A 99 -1.00 -5.43 -15.02
C GLY A 99 -1.11 -6.57 -13.99
N GLU A 100 -1.76 -7.68 -14.35
CA GLU A 100 -1.83 -8.89 -13.52
C GLU A 100 -0.43 -9.49 -13.30
N ASN A 101 0.39 -9.53 -14.37
CA ASN A 101 1.77 -9.98 -14.29
C ASN A 101 2.60 -9.08 -13.35
N ALA A 102 2.47 -7.76 -13.48
CA ALA A 102 3.16 -6.81 -12.60
C ALA A 102 2.83 -7.06 -11.11
N VAL A 103 1.55 -7.26 -10.78
CA VAL A 103 1.13 -7.60 -9.41
C VAL A 103 1.78 -8.90 -8.95
N ARG A 104 1.75 -9.94 -9.77
CA ARG A 104 2.35 -11.24 -9.43
C ARG A 104 3.84 -11.11 -9.16
N GLU A 105 4.60 -10.47 -10.04
CA GLU A 105 6.06 -10.30 -9.87
C GLU A 105 6.42 -9.53 -8.59
N ILE A 106 5.66 -8.48 -8.25
CA ILE A 106 5.83 -7.73 -7.00
C ILE A 106 5.54 -8.63 -5.79
N VAL A 107 4.42 -9.35 -5.81
CA VAL A 107 3.98 -10.19 -4.70
C VAL A 107 4.94 -11.36 -4.48
N ASP A 108 5.37 -12.04 -5.54
CA ASP A 108 6.30 -13.17 -5.47
C ASP A 108 7.68 -12.72 -4.95
N SER A 109 8.16 -11.57 -5.40
CA SER A 109 9.40 -10.97 -4.92
C SER A 109 9.31 -10.59 -3.44
N LEU A 110 8.24 -9.93 -3.03
CA LEU A 110 8.02 -9.56 -1.63
C LEU A 110 7.83 -10.79 -0.74
N SER A 111 7.15 -11.84 -1.23
CA SER A 111 7.00 -13.12 -0.54
C SER A 111 8.34 -13.73 -0.18
N THR A 112 9.26 -13.73 -1.12
CA THR A 112 10.62 -14.25 -0.94
C THR A 112 11.43 -13.41 0.06
N ILE A 113 11.37 -12.07 -0.07
CA ILE A 113 12.19 -11.15 0.76
C ILE A 113 11.67 -11.10 2.20
N ALA A 114 10.34 -11.07 2.38
CA ALA A 114 9.72 -10.91 3.70
C ALA A 114 9.40 -12.26 4.41
N ASP A 115 9.70 -13.40 3.79
CA ASP A 115 9.32 -14.76 4.25
C ASP A 115 7.82 -14.87 4.58
N LEU A 116 6.98 -14.34 3.70
CA LEU A 116 5.53 -14.37 3.83
C LEU A 116 4.89 -15.18 2.70
N PRO A 117 3.84 -15.98 2.96
CA PRO A 117 3.11 -16.65 1.89
C PRO A 117 2.43 -15.64 0.96
N VAL A 118 2.42 -15.91 -0.34
CA VAL A 118 1.80 -15.03 -1.35
C VAL A 118 0.32 -14.73 -1.04
N GLN A 119 -0.38 -15.66 -0.40
CA GLN A 119 -1.78 -15.51 0.03
C GLN A 119 -1.95 -14.46 1.15
N ARG A 120 -0.86 -14.09 1.82
CA ARG A 120 -0.84 -13.09 2.89
C ARG A 120 -0.27 -11.75 2.46
N ILE A 121 -0.02 -11.56 1.16
CA ILE A 121 0.47 -10.31 0.59
C ILE A 121 -0.60 -9.70 -0.30
N PHE A 122 -1.01 -8.49 0.05
CA PHE A 122 -2.07 -7.74 -0.62
C PHE A 122 -1.49 -6.51 -1.29
N SER A 123 -1.90 -6.25 -2.53
CA SER A 123 -1.42 -5.10 -3.30
C SER A 123 -2.50 -4.04 -3.47
N SER A 124 -2.08 -2.78 -3.53
CA SER A 124 -2.96 -1.64 -3.84
C SER A 124 -2.21 -0.64 -4.70
N SER A 125 -2.90 -0.02 -5.64
CA SER A 125 -2.32 0.95 -6.56
C SER A 125 -3.26 2.14 -6.75
N THR A 126 -2.70 3.35 -6.81
CA THR A 126 -3.45 4.57 -7.05
C THR A 126 -2.68 5.51 -7.96
N GLY A 127 -3.38 6.21 -8.87
CA GLY A 127 -2.78 7.18 -9.79
C GLY A 127 -3.31 7.08 -11.21
N VAL A 128 -2.42 7.17 -12.18
CA VAL A 128 -2.77 7.16 -13.60
C VAL A 128 -3.35 5.81 -14.02
N ILE A 129 -4.42 5.87 -14.82
CA ILE A 129 -5.14 4.71 -15.35
C ILE A 129 -4.71 4.48 -16.81
N GLY A 130 -4.56 3.22 -17.21
CA GLY A 130 -4.26 2.83 -18.59
C GLY A 130 -2.77 2.83 -18.96
N GLU A 131 -1.90 3.19 -18.03
CA GLU A 131 -0.45 3.09 -18.20
C GLU A 131 0.08 1.83 -17.51
N LEU A 132 1.09 1.20 -18.12
CA LEU A 132 1.72 0.02 -17.54
C LEU A 132 2.53 0.40 -16.30
N LEU A 133 2.44 -0.41 -15.26
CA LEU A 133 3.21 -0.22 -14.03
C LEU A 133 4.65 -0.71 -14.26
N GLU A 134 5.63 0.17 -14.04
CA GLU A 134 7.07 -0.16 -14.07
C GLU A 134 7.46 -0.93 -12.81
N TYR A 135 6.97 -2.15 -12.66
CA TYR A 135 7.07 -2.96 -11.44
C TYR A 135 8.52 -3.33 -11.07
N GLU A 136 9.42 -3.36 -12.03
CA GLU A 136 10.84 -3.60 -11.80
C GLU A 136 11.46 -2.53 -10.88
N LYS A 137 11.00 -1.29 -10.97
CA LYS A 137 11.41 -0.21 -10.07
C LYS A 137 10.97 -0.48 -8.63
N ILE A 138 9.77 -1.03 -8.46
CA ILE A 138 9.25 -1.44 -7.14
C ILE A 138 10.11 -2.57 -6.59
N ILE A 139 10.35 -3.62 -7.38
CA ILE A 139 11.15 -4.77 -6.97
C ILE A 139 12.55 -4.35 -6.52
N ALA A 140 13.17 -3.41 -7.21
CA ALA A 140 14.53 -2.94 -6.90
C ALA A 140 14.68 -2.36 -5.48
N VAL A 141 13.61 -1.85 -4.87
CA VAL A 141 13.64 -1.22 -3.53
C VAL A 141 13.01 -2.09 -2.43
N LEU A 142 12.45 -3.27 -2.75
CA LEU A 142 11.73 -4.11 -1.78
C LEU A 142 12.59 -4.53 -0.59
N SER A 143 13.86 -4.90 -0.81
CA SER A 143 14.72 -5.35 0.29
C SER A 143 14.91 -4.24 1.33
N SER A 144 15.30 -3.04 0.88
CA SER A 144 15.47 -1.90 1.78
C SER A 144 14.16 -1.48 2.46
N LEU A 145 13.04 -1.65 1.76
CA LEU A 145 11.71 -1.34 2.28
C LEU A 145 11.33 -2.30 3.42
N VAL A 146 11.59 -3.60 3.26
CA VAL A 146 11.36 -4.62 4.31
C VAL A 146 12.27 -4.39 5.51
N ASP A 147 13.55 -4.05 5.29
CA ASP A 147 14.52 -3.83 6.37
C ASP A 147 14.23 -2.57 7.19
N SER A 148 13.46 -1.62 6.66
CA SER A 148 13.22 -0.29 7.27
C SER A 148 11.85 -0.11 7.91
N VAL A 149 11.09 -1.18 8.16
CA VAL A 149 9.75 -1.08 8.76
C VAL A 149 9.79 -0.64 10.21
N GLU A 150 8.98 0.36 10.55
CA GLU A 150 8.87 0.94 11.89
C GLU A 150 7.43 1.28 12.25
N VAL A 151 7.05 1.20 13.52
CA VAL A 151 5.73 1.57 14.01
C VAL A 151 5.43 3.06 13.82
N SER A 152 6.46 3.90 13.89
CA SER A 152 6.36 5.37 13.85
C SER A 152 6.05 5.95 12.46
N LYS A 153 6.24 5.18 11.38
CA LYS A 153 6.18 5.69 9.99
C LYS A 153 4.77 5.81 9.38
N ILE A 154 3.71 5.71 10.17
CA ILE A 154 2.33 5.85 9.66
C ILE A 154 2.09 7.22 8.99
N GLY A 155 2.72 8.28 9.49
CA GLY A 155 2.61 9.62 8.89
C GLY A 155 3.30 9.72 7.52
N ASP A 156 4.41 9.03 7.33
CA ASP A 156 5.12 8.96 6.05
C ASP A 156 4.35 8.09 5.06
N ALA A 157 3.78 6.96 5.52
CA ALA A 157 2.86 6.14 4.74
C ALA A 157 1.67 6.96 4.21
N ALA A 158 1.05 7.80 5.07
CA ALA A 158 -0.05 8.67 4.66
C ALA A 158 0.35 9.70 3.59
N LYS A 159 1.61 10.13 3.57
CA LYS A 159 2.14 11.03 2.52
C LYS A 159 2.45 10.27 1.23
N ALA A 160 3.08 9.10 1.35
CA ALA A 160 3.53 8.30 0.21
C ALA A 160 2.36 7.83 -0.68
N ILE A 161 1.19 7.55 -0.12
CA ILE A 161 0.00 7.12 -0.86
C ILE A 161 -0.78 8.26 -1.53
N MET A 162 -0.40 9.52 -1.29
CA MET A 162 -1.08 10.69 -1.90
C MET A 162 -0.83 10.75 -3.40
N THR A 163 -1.87 11.12 -4.17
CA THR A 163 -1.78 11.44 -5.60
C THR A 163 -2.30 12.85 -5.88
N THR A 164 -3.61 13.05 -5.87
CA THR A 164 -4.28 14.34 -6.06
C THR A 164 -4.62 15.03 -4.74
N ASP A 165 -4.37 14.38 -3.63
CA ASP A 165 -4.56 14.98 -2.31
C ASP A 165 -3.63 16.16 -2.10
N THR A 166 -4.14 17.22 -1.46
CA THR A 166 -3.36 18.44 -1.17
C THR A 166 -2.71 18.41 0.21
N PHE A 167 -3.03 17.42 1.04
CA PHE A 167 -2.45 17.18 2.36
C PHE A 167 -2.69 15.73 2.81
N PRO A 168 -1.84 15.16 3.68
CA PRO A 168 -2.06 13.84 4.24
C PRO A 168 -3.20 13.87 5.27
N LYS A 169 -3.97 12.79 5.32
CA LYS A 169 -5.11 12.64 6.22
C LYS A 169 -4.90 11.46 7.15
N GLY A 170 -5.24 11.64 8.43
CA GLY A 170 -5.15 10.60 9.43
C GLY A 170 -6.10 10.88 10.59
N SER A 171 -6.50 9.83 11.27
CA SER A 171 -7.29 9.90 12.50
C SER A 171 -7.02 8.67 13.34
N SER A 172 -6.96 8.83 14.64
CA SER A 172 -6.85 7.70 15.56
C SER A 172 -7.71 7.93 16.80
N ILE A 173 -8.22 6.86 17.37
CA ILE A 173 -8.98 6.88 18.61
C ILE A 173 -8.57 5.68 19.46
N LYS A 174 -8.44 5.87 20.76
CA LYS A 174 -8.32 4.80 21.75
C LYS A 174 -9.69 4.51 22.33
N PHE A 175 -10.06 3.26 22.38
CA PHE A 175 -11.30 2.81 23.04
C PHE A 175 -11.06 1.50 23.78
N ASP A 176 -11.83 1.27 24.82
CA ASP A 176 -11.81 0.01 25.54
C ASP A 176 -12.85 -0.93 24.94
N PHE A 177 -12.39 -2.06 24.43
CA PHE A 177 -13.25 -3.11 23.91
C PHE A 177 -13.40 -4.18 24.98
N LYS A 178 -14.64 -4.30 25.50
CA LYS A 178 -15.01 -5.42 26.39
C LYS A 178 -15.50 -6.56 25.50
N GLY A 179 -14.63 -7.48 25.20
CA GLY A 179 -14.91 -8.75 24.53
C GLY A 179 -14.98 -9.90 25.52
#